data_a5937d9b890e11c347fb39592e97a876
#
_entry.id   a5937d9b890e11c347fb39592e97a876
#
_cell.length_a   1.000
_cell.length_b   1.000
_cell.length_c   1.000
_cell.angle_alpha   90.00
_cell.angle_beta   90.00
_cell.angle_gamma   90.00
#
_symmetry.space_group_name_H-M   'P 1'
#
loop_
_entity.id
_entity.type
_entity.pdbx_description
1 polymer ?
#
loop_
_entity_poly.entity_id
_entity_poly.type
_entity_poly.pdbx_seq_one_letter_code
_entity_poly.pdbx_strand_id
1 'polypeptide(L)'
;MSQITMTPADAMITLENVNKWYGQFHVLRDINLKVKQGERIVLCGPSGSGKSTTIRCINHLEEHQQGRIVVDGIELNEDIRNIERVRQEVGMVFQHFNLFPHLTVLQNCTLAPIWVRKMPKKEAEALAMHYLERVRIAEHANKFPGQISGGQQQRVAIARSLCMKPKIMLFDEPTSALDPEMVKEVLDTMIGLAQSGMTMLCVTHEMGFARTVADRVIFMDRGEIVEQAPPDEFFTHPKSERTRAFLSQVIH
;
A
#
# COMPACT_ATOMS: atom_id res chain seq x y z
N MET A 1 8.89 -25.05 19.08
CA MET A 1 8.39 -23.92 18.29
C MET A 1 8.59 -24.28 16.83
N SER A 2 7.54 -24.72 16.16
CA SER A 2 7.61 -25.19 14.77
C SER A 2 7.82 -24.00 13.84
N GLN A 3 8.98 -23.93 13.19
CA GLN A 3 9.16 -23.08 12.02
C GLN A 3 8.25 -23.63 10.92
N ILE A 4 7.17 -22.95 10.63
CA ILE A 4 6.33 -23.22 9.46
C ILE A 4 7.18 -22.79 8.25
N THR A 5 7.82 -23.76 7.60
CA THR A 5 8.49 -23.57 6.31
C THR A 5 7.42 -23.29 5.29
N MET A 6 7.23 -21.99 4.96
CA MET A 6 6.36 -21.57 3.86
C MET A 6 6.93 -22.10 2.53
N THR A 7 6.10 -22.81 1.78
CA THR A 7 6.42 -23.12 0.39
C THR A 7 6.35 -21.84 -0.44
N PRO A 8 7.13 -21.72 -1.53
CA PRO A 8 7.09 -20.56 -2.43
C PRO A 8 5.69 -20.29 -3.03
N ALA A 9 4.80 -21.27 -3.01
CA ALA A 9 3.44 -21.20 -3.58
C ALA A 9 2.44 -20.37 -2.72
N ASP A 10 2.76 -20.08 -1.45
CA ASP A 10 1.81 -19.43 -0.53
C ASP A 10 2.06 -17.92 -0.36
N ALA A 11 3.13 -17.38 -0.95
CA ALA A 11 3.49 -15.97 -0.81
C ALA A 11 2.99 -15.14 -1.98
N MET A 12 2.19 -14.11 -1.68
CA MET A 12 1.74 -13.11 -2.66
C MET A 12 2.86 -12.14 -3.06
N ILE A 13 3.76 -11.83 -2.11
CA ILE A 13 4.92 -10.98 -2.36
C ILE A 13 6.12 -11.63 -1.69
N THR A 14 7.24 -11.67 -2.41
CA THR A 14 8.54 -12.11 -1.89
C THR A 14 9.62 -11.12 -2.30
N LEU A 15 10.33 -10.59 -1.32
CA LEU A 15 11.56 -9.83 -1.50
C LEU A 15 12.70 -10.65 -0.93
N GLU A 16 13.76 -10.88 -1.72
CA GLU A 16 14.94 -11.66 -1.33
C GLU A 16 16.20 -10.83 -1.58
N ASN A 17 16.88 -10.43 -0.49
CA ASN A 17 18.12 -9.63 -0.50
C ASN A 17 18.01 -8.39 -1.39
N VAL A 18 16.89 -7.68 -1.31
CA VAL A 18 16.62 -6.52 -2.17
C VAL A 18 17.44 -5.33 -1.70
N ASN A 19 18.23 -4.79 -2.62
CA ASN A 19 19.07 -3.63 -2.42
C ASN A 19 18.73 -2.54 -3.44
N LYS A 20 18.67 -1.29 -2.98
CA LYS A 20 18.37 -0.12 -3.81
C LYS A 20 19.31 1.03 -3.49
N TRP A 21 19.82 1.65 -4.55
CA TRP A 21 20.63 2.87 -4.45
C TRP A 21 20.03 4.03 -5.24
N TYR A 22 20.18 5.23 -4.74
CA TYR A 22 20.05 6.48 -5.49
C TYR A 22 21.44 7.09 -5.66
N GLY A 23 22.05 6.92 -6.82
CA GLY A 23 23.46 7.21 -7.03
C GLY A 23 24.34 6.38 -6.08
N GLN A 24 25.05 7.04 -5.17
CA GLN A 24 25.89 6.37 -4.16
C GLN A 24 25.14 6.11 -2.84
N PHE A 25 23.95 6.63 -2.67
CA PHE A 25 23.20 6.49 -1.42
C PHE A 25 22.43 5.17 -1.40
N HIS A 26 22.83 4.27 -0.48
CA HIS A 26 22.24 2.95 -0.29
C HIS A 26 20.97 3.06 0.57
N VAL A 27 19.80 3.05 -0.07
CA VAL A 27 18.50 3.31 0.55
C VAL A 27 17.86 2.06 1.12
N LEU A 28 17.95 0.93 0.42
CA LEU A 28 17.46 -0.37 0.91
C LEU A 28 18.63 -1.35 0.98
N ARG A 29 18.73 -2.03 2.12
CA ARG A 29 19.85 -2.91 2.45
C ARG A 29 19.32 -4.30 2.82
N ASP A 30 19.55 -5.26 1.92
CA ASP A 30 19.22 -6.68 2.10
C ASP A 30 17.79 -6.89 2.63
N ILE A 31 16.80 -6.21 2.02
CA ILE A 31 15.41 -6.35 2.41
C ILE A 31 14.93 -7.74 2.07
N ASN A 32 14.51 -8.47 3.10
CA ASN A 32 13.91 -9.80 3.02
C ASN A 32 12.51 -9.75 3.62
N LEU A 33 11.48 -10.00 2.78
CA LEU A 33 10.09 -9.93 3.19
C LEU A 33 9.26 -10.95 2.42
N LYS A 34 8.40 -11.67 3.12
CA LYS A 34 7.37 -12.53 2.52
C LYS A 34 6.01 -12.10 3.03
N VAL A 35 5.04 -11.95 2.14
CA VAL A 35 3.67 -11.53 2.43
C VAL A 35 2.72 -12.61 1.95
N LYS A 36 1.83 -13.07 2.82
CA LYS A 36 0.80 -14.07 2.48
C LYS A 36 -0.42 -13.43 1.84
N GLN A 37 -1.21 -14.24 1.15
CA GLN A 37 -2.53 -13.80 0.68
C GLN A 37 -3.41 -13.39 1.88
N GLY A 38 -4.06 -12.21 1.76
CA GLY A 38 -4.90 -11.66 2.81
C GLY A 38 -4.15 -11.09 4.00
N GLU A 39 -2.80 -11.18 4.04
CA GLU A 39 -2.00 -10.59 5.12
C GLU A 39 -1.98 -9.06 5.04
N ARG A 40 -2.12 -8.42 6.20
CA ARG A 40 -2.11 -6.98 6.37
C ARG A 40 -0.85 -6.59 7.11
N ILE A 41 0.06 -5.93 6.41
CA ILE A 41 1.33 -5.48 6.94
C ILE A 41 1.34 -3.97 7.07
N VAL A 42 1.79 -3.49 8.23
CA VAL A 42 2.10 -2.06 8.42
C VAL A 42 3.61 -1.90 8.54
N LEU A 43 4.17 -1.00 7.71
CA LEU A 43 5.55 -0.56 7.77
C LEU A 43 5.61 0.79 8.50
N CYS A 44 6.38 0.86 9.58
CA CYS A 44 6.62 2.07 10.35
C CYS A 44 8.12 2.33 10.52
N GLY A 45 8.47 3.53 10.97
CA GLY A 45 9.87 3.94 11.18
C GLY A 45 10.12 5.39 10.83
N PRO A 46 11.31 5.92 11.11
CA PRO A 46 11.66 7.32 10.84
C PRO A 46 11.51 7.70 9.37
N SER A 47 11.38 9.01 9.09
CA SER A 47 11.44 9.52 7.73
C SER A 47 12.78 9.16 7.08
N GLY A 48 12.77 8.79 5.80
CA GLY A 48 13.98 8.37 5.09
C GLY A 48 14.49 6.95 5.42
N SER A 49 13.75 6.13 6.20
CA SER A 49 14.16 4.75 6.52
C SER A 49 13.98 3.73 5.40
N GLY A 50 13.43 4.13 4.24
CA GLY A 50 13.26 3.26 3.08
C GLY A 50 11.86 2.65 2.90
N LYS A 51 10.89 2.94 3.77
CA LYS A 51 9.53 2.37 3.73
C LYS A 51 8.82 2.57 2.38
N SER A 52 8.69 3.82 1.95
CA SER A 52 8.05 4.16 0.66
C SER A 52 8.81 3.55 -0.52
N THR A 53 10.14 3.56 -0.47
CA THR A 53 10.99 2.94 -1.50
C THR A 53 10.73 1.44 -1.58
N THR A 54 10.59 0.76 -0.43
CA THR A 54 10.30 -0.69 -0.37
C THR A 54 9.00 -1.02 -1.09
N ILE A 55 7.90 -0.31 -0.78
CA ILE A 55 6.61 -0.61 -1.43
C ILE A 55 6.59 -0.18 -2.91
N ARG A 56 7.33 0.87 -3.29
CA ARG A 56 7.46 1.30 -4.69
C ARG A 56 8.30 0.33 -5.53
N CYS A 57 9.20 -0.43 -4.92
CA CYS A 57 9.89 -1.52 -5.62
C CYS A 57 8.94 -2.69 -5.94
N ILE A 58 7.91 -2.95 -5.12
CA ILE A 58 6.95 -4.05 -5.31
C ILE A 58 6.13 -3.87 -6.59
N ASN A 59 5.78 -2.65 -6.98
CA ASN A 59 5.06 -2.36 -8.23
C ASN A 59 5.95 -1.79 -9.33
N HIS A 60 7.28 -1.87 -9.14
CA HIS A 60 8.30 -1.38 -10.07
C HIS A 60 8.16 0.12 -10.43
N LEU A 61 7.67 0.94 -9.49
CA LEU A 61 7.78 2.41 -9.60
C LEU A 61 9.19 2.87 -9.27
N GLU A 62 9.89 2.09 -8.45
CA GLU A 62 11.32 2.21 -8.18
C GLU A 62 12.00 0.90 -8.57
N GLU A 63 13.05 0.98 -9.32
CA GLU A 63 13.84 -0.16 -9.75
C GLU A 63 14.88 -0.51 -8.66
N HIS A 64 14.92 -1.78 -8.23
CA HIS A 64 15.98 -2.29 -7.36
C HIS A 64 17.18 -2.74 -8.19
N GLN A 65 18.40 -2.63 -7.64
CA GLN A 65 19.62 -2.99 -8.38
C GLN A 65 20.14 -4.38 -8.03
N GLN A 66 19.79 -4.92 -6.85
CA GLN A 66 20.19 -6.26 -6.45
C GLN A 66 19.06 -6.98 -5.70
N GLY A 67 19.10 -8.29 -5.70
CA GLY A 67 18.08 -9.12 -5.08
C GLY A 67 16.98 -9.52 -6.06
N ARG A 68 15.90 -10.06 -5.51
CA ARG A 68 14.79 -10.62 -6.28
C ARG A 68 13.46 -10.18 -5.69
N ILE A 69 12.53 -9.78 -6.55
CA ILE A 69 11.15 -9.45 -6.16
C ILE A 69 10.20 -10.31 -7.00
N VAL A 70 9.31 -11.04 -6.31
CA VAL A 70 8.23 -11.83 -6.93
C VAL A 70 6.90 -11.35 -6.38
N VAL A 71 5.95 -11.05 -7.27
CA VAL A 71 4.60 -10.58 -6.92
C VAL A 71 3.59 -11.45 -7.65
N ASP A 72 2.70 -12.10 -6.92
CA ASP A 72 1.68 -13.01 -7.47
C ASP A 72 2.29 -14.05 -8.44
N GLY A 73 3.44 -14.62 -8.06
CA GLY A 73 4.19 -15.58 -8.88
C GLY A 73 4.94 -15.00 -10.08
N ILE A 74 4.89 -13.67 -10.28
CA ILE A 74 5.57 -12.98 -11.37
C ILE A 74 6.84 -12.32 -10.84
N GLU A 75 7.99 -12.70 -11.39
CA GLU A 75 9.26 -12.06 -11.07
C GLU A 75 9.39 -10.72 -11.77
N LEU A 76 9.68 -9.67 -10.97
CA LEU A 76 9.99 -8.34 -11.49
C LEU A 76 11.42 -8.33 -12.05
N ASN A 77 11.53 -8.12 -13.33
CA ASN A 77 12.74 -7.97 -14.08
C ASN A 77 12.56 -6.87 -15.15
N GLU A 78 13.49 -6.71 -16.06
CA GLU A 78 13.44 -5.72 -17.14
C GLU A 78 12.35 -6.01 -18.21
N ASP A 79 11.65 -7.16 -18.15
CA ASP A 79 10.56 -7.48 -19.10
C ASP A 79 9.33 -6.61 -18.78
N ILE A 80 9.05 -5.66 -19.66
CA ILE A 80 7.93 -4.72 -19.57
C ILE A 80 6.60 -5.47 -19.39
N ARG A 81 6.42 -6.64 -20.00
CA ARG A 81 5.20 -7.44 -19.89
C ARG A 81 4.97 -7.93 -18.45
N ASN A 82 6.04 -8.30 -17.75
CA ASN A 82 5.95 -8.70 -16.35
C ASN A 82 5.59 -7.51 -15.47
N ILE A 83 6.20 -6.34 -15.71
CA ILE A 83 5.90 -5.10 -15.00
C ILE A 83 4.43 -4.70 -15.19
N GLU A 84 3.92 -4.73 -16.43
CA GLU A 84 2.52 -4.41 -16.72
C GLU A 84 1.55 -5.38 -16.03
N ARG A 85 1.85 -6.69 -16.04
CA ARG A 85 1.03 -7.69 -15.35
C ARG A 85 1.00 -7.45 -13.85
N VAL A 86 2.15 -7.22 -13.22
CA VAL A 86 2.21 -6.90 -11.78
C VAL A 86 1.41 -5.63 -11.48
N ARG A 87 1.57 -4.55 -12.26
CA ARG A 87 0.82 -3.30 -12.07
C ARG A 87 -0.70 -3.43 -12.25
N GLN A 88 -1.18 -4.45 -12.96
CA GLN A 88 -2.61 -4.74 -13.04
C GLN A 88 -3.14 -5.41 -11.77
N GLU A 89 -2.32 -6.22 -11.08
CA GLU A 89 -2.71 -6.96 -9.89
C GLU A 89 -2.39 -6.20 -8.58
N VAL A 90 -1.63 -5.10 -8.66
CA VAL A 90 -1.20 -4.27 -7.52
C VAL A 90 -1.79 -2.88 -7.64
N GLY A 91 -2.74 -2.55 -6.77
CA GLY A 91 -3.23 -1.19 -6.59
C GLY A 91 -2.29 -0.38 -5.69
N MET A 92 -2.12 0.91 -6.00
CA MET A 92 -1.33 1.81 -5.17
C MET A 92 -2.07 3.11 -4.88
N VAL A 93 -2.02 3.51 -3.62
CA VAL A 93 -2.56 4.78 -3.10
C VAL A 93 -1.39 5.57 -2.52
N PHE A 94 -1.23 6.81 -2.98
CA PHE A 94 -0.12 7.68 -2.62
C PHE A 94 -0.53 8.69 -1.54
N GLN A 95 0.46 9.30 -0.92
CA GLN A 95 0.32 10.44 0.00
C GLN A 95 -0.43 11.61 -0.65
N HIS A 96 -0.06 11.97 -1.87
CA HIS A 96 -0.81 12.89 -2.71
C HIS A 96 -1.78 12.08 -3.55
N PHE A 97 -3.02 12.54 -3.66
CA PHE A 97 -4.15 11.78 -4.24
C PHE A 97 -3.92 11.39 -5.70
N ASN A 98 -3.11 12.16 -6.44
CA ASN A 98 -2.73 11.93 -7.84
C ASN A 98 -3.94 11.72 -8.76
N LEU A 99 -5.05 12.41 -8.48
CA LEU A 99 -6.21 12.40 -9.35
C LEU A 99 -5.97 13.30 -10.57
N PHE A 100 -6.53 12.90 -11.70
CA PHE A 100 -6.52 13.72 -12.91
C PHE A 100 -7.48 14.91 -12.72
N PRO A 101 -6.99 16.16 -12.64
CA PRO A 101 -7.81 17.32 -12.27
C PRO A 101 -8.85 17.69 -13.33
N HIS A 102 -8.62 17.31 -14.58
CA HIS A 102 -9.49 17.55 -15.74
C HIS A 102 -10.54 16.45 -15.95
N LEU A 103 -10.53 15.40 -15.16
CA LEU A 103 -11.51 14.31 -15.17
C LEU A 103 -12.40 14.38 -13.94
N THR A 104 -13.68 14.02 -14.09
CA THR A 104 -14.59 13.87 -12.96
C THR A 104 -14.15 12.72 -12.06
N VAL A 105 -14.70 12.63 -10.85
CA VAL A 105 -14.49 11.49 -9.92
C VAL A 105 -14.78 10.17 -10.62
N LEU A 106 -15.92 10.04 -11.29
CA LEU A 106 -16.30 8.84 -12.03
C LEU A 106 -15.30 8.53 -13.15
N GLN A 107 -14.88 9.53 -13.91
CA GLN A 107 -13.91 9.36 -15.00
C GLN A 107 -12.53 8.94 -14.48
N ASN A 108 -12.08 9.48 -13.32
CA ASN A 108 -10.86 9.01 -12.66
C ASN A 108 -10.91 7.52 -12.35
N CYS A 109 -12.06 7.00 -11.93
CA CYS A 109 -12.24 5.59 -11.59
C CYS A 109 -12.41 4.68 -12.82
N THR A 110 -12.95 5.19 -13.93
CA THR A 110 -13.27 4.36 -15.11
C THR A 110 -12.14 4.31 -16.14
N LEU A 111 -11.21 5.25 -16.11
CA LEU A 111 -10.15 5.38 -17.12
C LEU A 111 -9.32 4.09 -17.26
N ALA A 112 -8.74 3.60 -16.18
CA ALA A 112 -7.88 2.42 -16.21
C ALA A 112 -8.65 1.12 -16.55
N PRO A 113 -9.82 0.82 -15.98
CA PRO A 113 -10.65 -0.31 -16.42
C PRO A 113 -10.93 -0.32 -17.92
N ILE A 114 -11.29 0.83 -18.51
CA ILE A 114 -11.60 0.93 -19.94
C ILE A 114 -10.33 0.74 -20.79
N TRP A 115 -9.25 1.46 -20.46
CA TRP A 115 -8.06 1.48 -21.34
C TRP A 115 -7.14 0.28 -21.14
N VAL A 116 -6.97 -0.20 -19.92
CA VAL A 116 -6.03 -1.27 -19.59
C VAL A 116 -6.73 -2.64 -19.64
N ARG A 117 -7.88 -2.77 -18.95
CA ARG A 117 -8.63 -4.04 -18.91
C ARG A 117 -9.60 -4.20 -20.08
N LYS A 118 -9.71 -3.21 -20.98
CA LYS A 118 -10.62 -3.20 -22.13
C LYS A 118 -12.08 -3.43 -21.76
N MET A 119 -12.48 -2.99 -20.56
CA MET A 119 -13.83 -3.14 -20.04
C MET A 119 -14.80 -2.23 -20.80
N PRO A 120 -16.01 -2.69 -21.16
CA PRO A 120 -17.03 -1.84 -21.75
C PRO A 120 -17.37 -0.67 -20.84
N LYS A 121 -17.59 0.53 -21.41
CA LYS A 121 -17.81 1.78 -20.66
C LYS A 121 -18.91 1.64 -19.61
N LYS A 122 -20.07 1.06 -19.95
CA LYS A 122 -21.19 0.87 -19.02
C LYS A 122 -20.84 -0.01 -17.84
N GLU A 123 -20.05 -1.05 -18.07
CA GLU A 123 -19.59 -1.95 -17.02
C GLU A 123 -18.58 -1.26 -16.11
N ALA A 124 -17.65 -0.50 -16.69
CA ALA A 124 -16.67 0.29 -15.94
C ALA A 124 -17.35 1.37 -15.07
N GLU A 125 -18.38 2.04 -15.59
CA GLU A 125 -19.16 3.04 -14.84
C GLU A 125 -19.92 2.38 -13.67
N ALA A 126 -20.56 1.25 -13.90
CA ALA A 126 -21.25 0.50 -12.83
C ALA A 126 -20.29 0.02 -11.74
N LEU A 127 -19.11 -0.50 -12.15
CA LEU A 127 -18.06 -0.91 -11.23
C LEU A 127 -17.50 0.27 -10.42
N ALA A 128 -17.27 1.40 -11.08
CA ALA A 128 -16.79 2.62 -10.43
C ALA A 128 -17.80 3.14 -9.41
N MET A 129 -19.09 3.20 -9.76
CA MET A 129 -20.14 3.60 -8.83
C MET A 129 -20.21 2.69 -7.62
N HIS A 130 -20.12 1.36 -7.81
CA HIS A 130 -20.06 0.40 -6.70
C HIS A 130 -18.92 0.70 -5.73
N TYR A 131 -17.68 0.99 -6.23
CA TYR A 131 -16.57 1.30 -5.33
C TYR A 131 -16.67 2.69 -4.73
N LEU A 132 -17.22 3.69 -5.45
CA LEU A 132 -17.50 5.01 -4.90
C LEU A 132 -18.52 4.96 -3.77
N GLU A 133 -19.53 4.10 -3.85
CA GLU A 133 -20.47 3.81 -2.76
C GLU A 133 -19.76 3.17 -1.56
N ARG A 134 -18.91 2.17 -1.79
CA ARG A 134 -18.12 1.53 -0.72
C ARG A 134 -17.25 2.50 0.06
N VAL A 135 -16.69 3.50 -0.61
CA VAL A 135 -15.88 4.54 0.03
C VAL A 135 -16.69 5.79 0.41
N ARG A 136 -18.02 5.75 0.30
CA ARG A 136 -18.97 6.81 0.70
C ARG A 136 -18.70 8.15 0.02
N ILE A 137 -18.61 8.15 -1.32
CA ILE A 137 -18.35 9.35 -2.13
C ILE A 137 -19.13 9.37 -3.46
N ALA A 138 -20.08 8.44 -3.64
CA ALA A 138 -20.82 8.27 -4.89
C ALA A 138 -21.61 9.53 -5.32
N GLU A 139 -22.11 10.32 -4.35
CA GLU A 139 -22.83 11.58 -4.60
C GLU A 139 -21.97 12.64 -5.28
N HIS A 140 -20.64 12.47 -5.27
CA HIS A 140 -19.70 13.36 -5.92
C HIS A 140 -19.16 12.84 -7.25
N ALA A 141 -19.75 11.78 -7.83
CA ALA A 141 -19.27 11.12 -9.05
C ALA A 141 -19.04 12.08 -10.23
N ASN A 142 -19.87 13.09 -10.34
CA ASN A 142 -19.80 14.08 -11.44
C ASN A 142 -18.99 15.34 -11.11
N LYS A 143 -18.43 15.46 -9.89
CA LYS A 143 -17.55 16.55 -9.50
C LYS A 143 -16.12 16.31 -9.98
N PHE A 144 -15.37 17.41 -10.11
CA PHE A 144 -13.93 17.37 -10.36
C PHE A 144 -13.15 17.34 -9.04
N PRO A 145 -11.90 16.84 -9.02
CA PRO A 145 -11.09 16.77 -7.80
C PRO A 145 -11.01 18.09 -7.02
N GLY A 146 -10.85 19.22 -7.70
CA GLY A 146 -10.80 20.54 -7.05
C GLY A 146 -12.10 21.01 -6.37
N GLN A 147 -13.20 20.26 -6.50
CA GLN A 147 -14.50 20.57 -5.91
C GLN A 147 -14.81 19.72 -4.66
N ILE A 148 -13.87 18.87 -4.24
CA ILE A 148 -14.03 17.96 -3.12
C ILE A 148 -12.84 18.09 -2.14
N SER A 149 -13.05 17.74 -0.86
CA SER A 149 -12.03 17.83 0.18
C SER A 149 -10.87 16.85 -0.03
N GLY A 150 -9.74 17.07 0.65
CA GLY A 150 -8.59 16.17 0.60
C GLY A 150 -8.93 14.73 1.00
N GLY A 151 -9.67 14.54 2.09
CA GLY A 151 -10.13 13.21 2.51
C GLY A 151 -11.07 12.55 1.49
N GLN A 152 -11.92 13.34 0.85
CA GLN A 152 -12.75 12.87 -0.25
C GLN A 152 -11.91 12.48 -1.47
N GLN A 153 -10.90 13.28 -1.85
CA GLN A 153 -9.97 12.94 -2.93
C GLN A 153 -9.21 11.64 -2.64
N GLN A 154 -8.78 11.43 -1.40
CA GLN A 154 -8.09 10.21 -1.02
C GLN A 154 -9.01 8.98 -1.11
N ARG A 155 -10.27 9.10 -0.69
CA ARG A 155 -11.23 8.01 -0.86
C ARG A 155 -11.50 7.71 -2.35
N VAL A 156 -11.53 8.73 -3.21
CA VAL A 156 -11.58 8.53 -4.67
C VAL A 156 -10.33 7.81 -5.19
N ALA A 157 -9.13 8.15 -4.70
CA ALA A 157 -7.90 7.46 -5.08
C ALA A 157 -7.92 5.98 -4.69
N ILE A 158 -8.49 5.65 -3.52
CA ILE A 158 -8.72 4.27 -3.09
C ILE A 158 -9.71 3.57 -4.04
N ALA A 159 -10.87 4.19 -4.32
CA ALA A 159 -11.88 3.63 -5.23
C ALA A 159 -11.31 3.41 -6.64
N ARG A 160 -10.55 4.37 -7.17
CA ARG A 160 -9.85 4.25 -8.46
C ARG A 160 -8.95 3.02 -8.51
N SER A 161 -8.16 2.80 -7.46
CA SER A 161 -7.29 1.62 -7.38
C SER A 161 -8.10 0.33 -7.34
N LEU A 162 -9.19 0.28 -6.58
CA LEU A 162 -10.08 -0.87 -6.47
C LEU A 162 -10.82 -1.22 -7.77
N CYS A 163 -11.08 -0.24 -8.64
CA CYS A 163 -11.70 -0.45 -9.95
C CYS A 163 -10.86 -1.35 -10.88
N MET A 164 -9.57 -1.47 -10.62
CA MET A 164 -8.72 -2.43 -11.31
C MET A 164 -8.84 -3.86 -10.75
N LYS A 165 -9.64 -4.09 -9.69
CA LYS A 165 -9.80 -5.36 -8.98
C LYS A 165 -8.44 -5.98 -8.60
N PRO A 166 -7.56 -5.24 -7.92
CA PRO A 166 -6.23 -5.72 -7.59
C PRO A 166 -6.30 -6.83 -6.53
N LYS A 167 -5.28 -7.70 -6.53
CA LYS A 167 -5.09 -8.72 -5.47
C LYS A 167 -4.35 -8.16 -4.26
N ILE A 168 -3.59 -7.08 -4.46
CA ILE A 168 -2.75 -6.44 -3.45
C ILE A 168 -3.00 -4.94 -3.48
N MET A 169 -3.12 -4.31 -2.31
CA MET A 169 -3.18 -2.87 -2.15
C MET A 169 -1.97 -2.34 -1.39
N LEU A 170 -1.25 -1.41 -1.99
CA LEU A 170 -0.15 -0.69 -1.39
C LEU A 170 -0.61 0.73 -1.01
N PHE A 171 -0.30 1.14 0.22
CA PHE A 171 -0.63 2.48 0.73
C PHE A 171 0.65 3.19 1.17
N ASP A 172 0.99 4.30 0.54
CA ASP A 172 2.16 5.11 0.84
C ASP A 172 1.74 6.38 1.58
N GLU A 173 1.73 6.32 2.91
CA GLU A 173 1.35 7.40 3.82
C GLU A 173 0.01 8.09 3.44
N PRO A 174 -1.10 7.34 3.31
CA PRO A 174 -2.34 7.82 2.70
C PRO A 174 -3.03 8.94 3.47
N THR A 175 -2.64 9.21 4.71
CA THR A 175 -3.25 10.22 5.59
C THR A 175 -2.36 11.44 5.86
N SER A 176 -1.06 11.39 5.50
CA SER A 176 -0.09 12.42 5.90
C SER A 176 -0.28 13.79 5.24
N ALA A 177 -1.05 13.86 4.14
CA ALA A 177 -1.41 15.11 3.46
C ALA A 177 -2.82 15.63 3.86
N LEU A 178 -3.44 15.06 4.90
CA LEU A 178 -4.80 15.36 5.31
C LEU A 178 -4.84 16.13 6.63
N ASP A 179 -5.85 16.98 6.77
CA ASP A 179 -6.20 17.56 8.07
C ASP A 179 -6.72 16.46 9.02
N PRO A 180 -6.45 16.56 10.34
CA PRO A 180 -6.81 15.52 11.31
C PRO A 180 -8.28 15.10 11.28
N GLU A 181 -9.19 16.03 10.97
CA GLU A 181 -10.62 15.75 10.86
C GLU A 181 -10.96 14.76 9.72
N MET A 182 -10.13 14.76 8.64
CA MET A 182 -10.34 13.93 7.46
C MET A 182 -9.67 12.55 7.56
N VAL A 183 -8.67 12.41 8.43
CA VAL A 183 -7.89 11.18 8.61
C VAL A 183 -8.79 9.99 8.96
N LYS A 184 -9.73 10.19 9.88
CA LYS A 184 -10.61 9.13 10.36
C LYS A 184 -11.41 8.47 9.24
N GLU A 185 -12.00 9.24 8.32
CA GLU A 185 -12.81 8.70 7.23
C GLU A 185 -12.00 7.84 6.27
N VAL A 186 -10.73 8.21 6.03
CA VAL A 186 -9.82 7.43 5.18
C VAL A 186 -9.41 6.14 5.90
N LEU A 187 -9.07 6.21 7.19
CA LEU A 187 -8.73 5.04 7.99
C LEU A 187 -9.91 4.07 8.10
N ASP A 188 -11.13 4.55 8.33
CA ASP A 188 -12.35 3.72 8.36
C ASP A 188 -12.53 2.97 7.02
N THR A 189 -12.27 3.64 5.89
CA THR A 189 -12.29 3.01 4.57
C THR A 189 -11.24 1.91 4.46
N MET A 190 -10.01 2.14 4.92
CA MET A 190 -8.93 1.15 4.90
C MET A 190 -9.21 -0.03 5.84
N ILE A 191 -9.81 0.21 7.01
CA ILE A 191 -10.28 -0.84 7.93
C ILE A 191 -11.31 -1.74 7.23
N GLY A 192 -12.28 -1.15 6.53
CA GLY A 192 -13.26 -1.90 5.77
C GLY A 192 -12.66 -2.79 4.66
N LEU A 193 -11.59 -2.32 4.01
CA LEU A 193 -10.84 -3.12 3.04
C LEU A 193 -10.09 -4.28 3.71
N ALA A 194 -9.44 -4.01 4.84
CA ALA A 194 -8.74 -5.03 5.61
C ALA A 194 -9.70 -6.15 6.05
N GLN A 195 -10.89 -5.80 6.54
CA GLN A 195 -11.91 -6.75 6.94
C GLN A 195 -12.47 -7.58 5.78
N SER A 196 -12.40 -7.08 4.55
CA SER A 196 -12.78 -7.85 3.36
C SER A 196 -11.73 -8.89 2.90
N GLY A 197 -10.62 -9.05 3.63
CA GLY A 197 -9.56 -10.02 3.33
C GLY A 197 -8.57 -9.57 2.26
N MET A 198 -8.50 -8.26 1.97
CA MET A 198 -7.54 -7.70 1.02
C MET A 198 -6.10 -7.85 1.54
N THR A 199 -5.19 -8.31 0.69
CA THR A 199 -3.75 -8.25 0.97
C THR A 199 -3.29 -6.81 0.94
N MET A 200 -2.70 -6.31 2.04
CA MET A 200 -2.37 -4.90 2.17
C MET A 200 -0.97 -4.69 2.74
N LEU A 201 -0.22 -3.74 2.16
CA LEU A 201 0.98 -3.18 2.76
C LEU A 201 0.78 -1.68 2.92
N CYS A 202 0.85 -1.19 4.15
CA CYS A 202 0.59 0.19 4.49
C CYS A 202 1.83 0.83 5.13
N VAL A 203 2.39 1.85 4.53
CA VAL A 203 3.32 2.78 5.18
C VAL A 203 2.47 3.83 5.87
N THR A 204 2.58 3.93 7.19
CA THR A 204 1.79 4.89 7.95
C THR A 204 2.45 5.25 9.29
N HIS A 205 2.10 6.42 9.81
CA HIS A 205 2.41 6.87 11.16
C HIS A 205 1.23 6.71 12.13
N GLU A 206 0.09 6.20 11.64
CA GLU A 206 -1.14 5.99 12.42
C GLU A 206 -1.03 4.69 13.24
N MET A 207 -0.42 4.75 14.43
CA MET A 207 -0.17 3.56 15.25
C MET A 207 -1.47 2.92 15.79
N GLY A 208 -2.52 3.70 16.00
CA GLY A 208 -3.85 3.18 16.33
C GLY A 208 -4.43 2.30 15.22
N PHE A 209 -4.28 2.71 13.97
CA PHE A 209 -4.66 1.92 12.80
C PHE A 209 -3.81 0.63 12.71
N ALA A 210 -2.49 0.74 12.91
CA ALA A 210 -1.60 -0.41 12.89
C ALA A 210 -2.01 -1.46 13.92
N ARG A 211 -2.35 -1.07 15.15
CA ARG A 211 -2.84 -1.98 16.21
C ARG A 211 -4.13 -2.69 15.84
N THR A 212 -5.04 -1.99 15.15
CA THR A 212 -6.39 -2.49 14.85
C THR A 212 -6.39 -3.45 13.65
N VAL A 213 -5.54 -3.21 12.66
CA VAL A 213 -5.67 -3.82 11.34
C VAL A 213 -4.56 -4.79 10.99
N ALA A 214 -3.33 -4.54 11.47
CA ALA A 214 -2.18 -5.30 11.04
C ALA A 214 -2.19 -6.72 11.60
N ASP A 215 -1.81 -7.70 10.76
CA ASP A 215 -1.41 -9.03 11.19
C ASP A 215 0.06 -9.02 11.63
N ARG A 216 0.85 -8.11 11.03
CA ARG A 216 2.27 -7.92 11.32
C ARG A 216 2.67 -6.46 11.15
N VAL A 217 3.45 -5.95 12.10
CA VAL A 217 4.07 -4.63 12.03
C VAL A 217 5.56 -4.82 11.77
N ILE A 218 6.10 -4.02 10.85
CA ILE A 218 7.50 -4.02 10.45
C ILE A 218 8.09 -2.65 10.77
N PHE A 219 9.12 -2.62 11.59
CA PHE A 219 9.90 -1.42 11.85
C PHE A 219 11.12 -1.38 10.95
N MET A 220 11.23 -0.31 10.16
CA MET A 220 12.37 -0.04 9.29
C MET A 220 13.17 1.14 9.81
N ASP A 221 14.49 1.01 9.78
CA ASP A 221 15.40 2.10 10.06
C ASP A 221 16.69 1.97 9.22
N ARG A 222 17.19 3.07 8.68
CA ARG A 222 18.41 3.16 7.86
C ARG A 222 18.50 2.16 6.70
N GLY A 223 17.35 1.89 6.08
CA GLY A 223 17.25 1.01 4.93
C GLY A 223 17.14 -0.48 5.26
N GLU A 224 16.98 -0.85 6.51
CA GLU A 224 16.92 -2.24 6.99
C GLU A 224 15.59 -2.52 7.70
N ILE A 225 15.13 -3.77 7.66
CA ILE A 225 14.08 -4.26 8.54
C ILE A 225 14.75 -4.61 9.88
N VAL A 226 14.46 -3.79 10.90
CA VAL A 226 15.06 -3.95 12.24
C VAL A 226 14.29 -4.93 13.10
N GLU A 227 12.95 -4.89 13.00
CA GLU A 227 12.06 -5.74 13.78
C GLU A 227 10.76 -5.98 13.03
N GLN A 228 10.19 -7.17 13.20
CA GLN A 228 8.86 -7.50 12.73
C GLN A 228 8.17 -8.42 13.74
N ALA A 229 6.94 -8.11 14.10
CA ALA A 229 6.15 -8.89 15.06
C ALA A 229 4.65 -8.65 14.87
N PRO A 230 3.78 -9.53 15.41
CA PRO A 230 2.36 -9.22 15.57
C PRO A 230 2.16 -7.93 16.38
N PRO A 231 1.06 -7.18 16.18
CA PRO A 231 0.83 -5.89 16.85
C PRO A 231 0.97 -5.93 18.37
N ASP A 232 0.37 -6.93 19.03
CA ASP A 232 0.43 -7.05 20.49
C ASP A 232 1.88 -7.14 20.99
N GLU A 233 2.70 -8.00 20.38
CA GLU A 233 4.11 -8.15 20.73
C GLU A 233 4.90 -6.88 20.39
N PHE A 234 4.68 -6.33 19.20
CA PHE A 234 5.40 -5.17 18.71
C PHE A 234 5.21 -3.92 19.59
N PHE A 235 3.98 -3.67 20.03
CA PHE A 235 3.66 -2.47 20.80
C PHE A 235 3.85 -2.61 22.30
N THR A 236 3.83 -3.84 22.87
CA THR A 236 3.96 -4.06 24.31
C THR A 236 5.34 -4.54 24.72
N HIS A 237 5.98 -5.33 23.89
CA HIS A 237 7.27 -5.96 24.18
C HIS A 237 8.26 -5.87 23.00
N PRO A 238 8.55 -4.65 22.47
CA PRO A 238 9.49 -4.51 21.38
C PRO A 238 10.90 -5.01 21.79
N LYS A 239 11.51 -5.81 20.93
CA LYS A 239 12.79 -6.47 21.22
C LYS A 239 13.98 -5.53 20.97
N SER A 240 13.91 -4.77 19.87
CA SER A 240 14.99 -3.84 19.49
C SER A 240 14.96 -2.57 20.33
N GLU A 241 16.12 -2.11 20.78
CA GLU A 241 16.26 -0.80 21.43
C GLU A 241 15.83 0.35 20.48
N ARG A 242 16.12 0.22 19.19
CA ARG A 242 15.73 1.22 18.17
C ARG A 242 14.21 1.27 18.03
N THR A 243 13.53 0.12 18.08
CA THR A 243 12.05 0.05 18.06
C THR A 243 11.48 0.71 19.31
N ARG A 244 12.02 0.41 20.51
CA ARG A 244 11.59 1.04 21.77
C ARG A 244 11.73 2.56 21.73
N ALA A 245 12.88 3.04 21.27
CA ALA A 245 13.14 4.47 21.15
C ALA A 245 12.17 5.16 20.19
N PHE A 246 11.87 4.52 19.06
CA PHE A 246 10.88 5.03 18.10
C PHE A 246 9.47 5.06 18.70
N LEU A 247 9.03 3.96 19.29
CA LEU A 247 7.68 3.87 19.88
C LEU A 247 7.46 4.88 21.01
N SER A 248 8.47 5.14 21.84
CA SER A 248 8.38 6.15 22.90
C SER A 248 8.19 7.59 22.38
N GLN A 249 8.50 7.86 21.12
CA GLN A 249 8.31 9.18 20.49
C GLN A 249 6.95 9.33 19.80
N VAL A 250 6.34 8.21 19.36
CA VAL A 250 5.11 8.23 18.54
C VAL A 250 3.86 7.74 19.27
N ILE A 251 4.02 7.10 20.44
CA ILE A 251 2.91 6.67 21.29
C ILE A 251 2.91 7.57 22.53
N HIS A 252 2.00 8.55 22.54
CA HIS A 252 1.68 9.36 23.70
C HIS A 252 0.30 9.00 24.23
#